data_45fa0ddb3b821c7ddda3ef6d22977af9
#
_entry.id   45fa0ddb3b821c7ddda3ef6d22977af9
#
_cell.length_a   1.000
_cell.length_b   1.000
_cell.length_c   1.000
_cell.angle_alpha   90.00
_cell.angle_beta   90.00
_cell.angle_gamma   90.00
#
_symmetry.space_group_name_H-M   'P 1'
#
loop_
_entity.id
_entity.type
_entity.pdbx_description
1 polymer ?
#
loop_
_entity_poly.entity_id
_entity_poly.type
_entity_poly.pdbx_seq_one_letter_code
_entity_poly.pdbx_strand_id
1 'polypeptide(L)'
;MLLLFKPRDQKYIGRGNLPFGSYDDTSEWLPITRYLERGAAEFPDKTMFRVADREGNLVNTHTYRETNEWANRVANGLISDFGVKHGDRVGIYMLNSSEYVISIIAIHKAGAVQVPINKDEKGDRLAYII
;
A
#
# COMPACT_ATOMS: atom_id res chain seq x y z
N MET A 1 13.08 -5.72 7.29
CA MET A 1 12.63 -7.05 7.73
C MET A 1 11.19 -7.22 7.24
N LEU A 2 11.00 -7.98 6.21
CA LEU A 2 9.69 -8.33 5.68
C LEU A 2 9.13 -9.39 6.63
N LEU A 3 8.19 -9.01 7.49
CA LEU A 3 7.44 -9.98 8.27
C LEU A 3 6.43 -10.66 7.33
N LEU A 4 6.80 -11.81 6.81
CA LEU A 4 5.83 -12.75 6.26
C LEU A 4 4.98 -13.26 7.43
N PHE A 5 3.84 -12.63 7.63
CA PHE A 5 2.82 -13.18 8.51
C PHE A 5 2.25 -14.43 7.85
N LYS A 6 2.75 -15.62 8.25
CA LYS A 6 1.92 -16.80 8.11
C LYS A 6 0.69 -16.57 8.99
N PRO A 7 -0.52 -16.66 8.48
CA PRO A 7 -1.71 -16.59 9.32
C PRO A 7 -1.66 -17.72 10.33
N ARG A 8 -1.36 -17.34 11.58
CA ARG A 8 -1.46 -18.24 12.74
C ARG A 8 -2.90 -18.32 13.10
N ASP A 9 -3.73 -19.05 12.76
CA ASP A 9 -5.14 -19.24 13.10
C ASP A 9 -6.12 -18.53 12.17
N GLN A 10 -6.68 -19.34 11.28
CA GLN A 10 -7.87 -19.05 10.49
C GLN A 10 -9.13 -18.69 11.33
N LYS A 11 -9.02 -18.66 12.65
CA LYS A 11 -10.12 -18.33 13.57
C LYS A 11 -10.55 -16.87 13.53
N TYR A 12 -9.70 -15.96 13.06
CA TYR A 12 -9.97 -14.51 13.10
C TYR A 12 -10.40 -13.91 11.76
N ILE A 13 -10.28 -14.65 10.69
CA ILE A 13 -10.81 -14.23 9.40
C ILE A 13 -12.13 -14.95 9.25
N GLY A 14 -13.21 -14.23 9.54
CA GLY A 14 -14.56 -14.77 9.33
C GLY A 14 -14.63 -15.37 7.92
N ARG A 15 -15.20 -16.57 7.79
CA ARG A 15 -15.52 -17.21 6.53
C ARG A 15 -16.64 -16.42 5.81
N GLY A 16 -16.42 -15.12 5.61
CA GLY A 16 -17.22 -14.34 4.67
C GLY A 16 -16.76 -14.73 3.27
N ASN A 17 -17.68 -14.85 2.35
CA ASN A 17 -17.37 -14.94 0.92
C ASN A 17 -16.54 -13.72 0.54
N LEU A 18 -15.22 -13.82 0.67
CA LEU A 18 -14.33 -12.81 0.12
C LEU A 18 -14.42 -12.95 -1.39
N PRO A 19 -14.68 -11.86 -2.12
CA PRO A 19 -14.85 -11.89 -3.58
C PRO A 19 -13.57 -12.29 -4.34
N PHE A 20 -12.52 -12.72 -3.64
CA PHE A 20 -11.17 -12.90 -4.16
C PHE A 20 -10.60 -14.31 -3.91
N GLY A 21 -11.43 -15.34 -3.88
CA GLY A 21 -10.98 -16.72 -3.72
C GLY A 21 -10.83 -17.17 -2.25
N SER A 22 -10.52 -18.44 -2.02
CA SER A 22 -10.30 -18.97 -0.67
C SER A 22 -8.84 -18.78 -0.28
N TYR A 23 -8.59 -18.53 1.01
CA TYR A 23 -7.22 -18.45 1.56
C TYR A 23 -6.46 -19.78 1.49
N ASP A 24 -7.15 -20.86 1.19
CA ASP A 24 -6.57 -22.20 1.12
C ASP A 24 -5.96 -22.49 -0.26
N ASP A 25 -6.33 -21.71 -1.27
CA ASP A 25 -5.77 -21.82 -2.62
C ASP A 25 -4.83 -20.65 -2.91
N THR A 26 -3.53 -20.89 -2.74
CA THR A 26 -2.47 -19.89 -3.02
C THR A 26 -2.15 -19.75 -4.51
N SER A 27 -2.71 -20.62 -5.37
CA SER A 27 -2.53 -20.54 -6.82
C SER A 27 -3.13 -19.27 -7.43
N GLU A 28 -4.14 -18.70 -6.74
CA GLU A 28 -4.79 -17.44 -7.11
C GLU A 28 -4.22 -16.20 -6.40
N TRP A 29 -3.15 -16.34 -5.62
CA TRP A 29 -2.57 -15.18 -4.95
C TRP A 29 -1.94 -14.23 -5.94
N LEU A 30 -2.49 -13.03 -5.99
CA LEU A 30 -2.01 -11.95 -6.82
C LEU A 30 -1.14 -10.98 -6.00
N PRO A 31 -0.22 -10.26 -6.64
CA PRO A 31 0.43 -9.11 -6.00
C PRO A 31 -0.60 -8.14 -5.44
N ILE A 32 -0.30 -7.50 -4.31
CA ILE A 32 -1.23 -6.58 -3.62
C ILE A 32 -1.81 -5.50 -4.53
N THR A 33 -1.02 -5.05 -5.51
CA THR A 33 -1.44 -4.06 -6.50
C THR A 33 -2.56 -4.57 -7.41
N ARG A 34 -2.58 -5.87 -7.71
CA ARG A 34 -3.62 -6.49 -8.53
C ARG A 34 -4.96 -6.55 -7.79
N TYR A 35 -4.95 -6.75 -6.48
CA TYR A 35 -6.19 -6.68 -5.69
C TYR A 35 -6.79 -5.28 -5.71
N LEU A 36 -5.95 -4.22 -5.65
CA LEU A 36 -6.43 -2.85 -5.80
C LEU A 36 -7.00 -2.58 -7.20
N GLU A 37 -6.29 -3.00 -8.25
CA GLU A 37 -6.73 -2.83 -9.65
C GLU A 37 -8.08 -3.53 -9.88
N ARG A 38 -8.22 -4.74 -9.36
CA ARG A 38 -9.48 -5.49 -9.41
C ARG A 38 -10.59 -4.78 -8.63
N GLY A 39 -10.29 -4.30 -7.40
CA GLY A 39 -11.24 -3.52 -6.62
C GLY A 39 -11.68 -2.23 -7.34
N ALA A 40 -10.74 -1.55 -8.02
CA ALA A 40 -11.05 -0.36 -8.82
C ALA A 40 -11.91 -0.66 -10.06
N ALA A 41 -11.79 -1.85 -10.63
CA ALA A 41 -12.61 -2.29 -11.75
C ALA A 41 -14.02 -2.74 -11.31
N GLU A 42 -14.11 -3.52 -10.22
CA GLU A 42 -15.37 -4.12 -9.78
C GLU A 42 -16.20 -3.20 -8.86
N PHE A 43 -15.53 -2.37 -8.05
CA PHE A 43 -16.14 -1.52 -7.03
C PHE A 43 -15.56 -0.08 -7.03
N PRO A 44 -15.51 0.62 -8.18
CA PRO A 44 -14.76 1.86 -8.35
C PRO A 44 -15.10 2.92 -7.30
N ASP A 45 -16.37 3.11 -6.99
CA ASP A 45 -16.86 4.17 -6.13
C ASP A 45 -16.99 3.75 -4.65
N LYS A 46 -16.63 2.49 -4.32
CA LYS A 46 -16.60 2.02 -2.95
C LYS A 46 -15.40 2.63 -2.21
N THR A 47 -15.62 3.04 -0.97
CA THR A 47 -14.55 3.51 -0.09
C THR A 47 -13.50 2.42 0.10
N MET A 48 -12.24 2.72 -0.22
CA MET A 48 -11.12 1.86 0.07
C MET A 48 -10.54 2.13 1.45
N PHE A 49 -10.30 3.40 1.78
CA PHE A 49 -9.83 3.79 3.11
C PHE A 49 -10.29 5.20 3.50
N ARG A 50 -10.17 5.49 4.79
CA ARG A 50 -10.48 6.78 5.39
C ARG A 50 -9.31 7.23 6.23
N VAL A 51 -9.06 8.54 6.24
CA VAL A 51 -8.07 9.17 7.10
C VAL A 51 -8.83 10.00 8.14
N ALA A 52 -8.49 9.80 9.40
CA ALA A 52 -9.01 10.58 10.52
C ALA A 52 -7.87 11.34 11.21
N ASP A 53 -8.20 12.46 11.83
CA ASP A 53 -7.29 13.19 12.72
C ASP A 53 -7.12 12.46 14.07
N ARG A 54 -6.35 13.06 14.98
CA ARG A 54 -6.09 12.49 16.30
C ARG A 54 -7.33 12.44 17.19
N GLU A 55 -8.28 13.32 16.94
CA GLU A 55 -9.56 13.42 17.62
C GLU A 55 -10.60 12.45 17.07
N GLY A 56 -10.28 11.75 15.97
CA GLY A 56 -11.15 10.78 15.31
C GLY A 56 -12.09 11.39 14.26
N ASN A 57 -11.96 12.68 13.95
CA ASN A 57 -12.76 13.31 12.90
C ASN A 57 -12.26 12.87 11.52
N LEU A 58 -13.22 12.62 10.64
CA LEU A 58 -12.90 12.23 9.26
C LEU A 58 -12.28 13.41 8.51
N VAL A 59 -11.05 13.22 8.02
CA VAL A 59 -10.31 14.21 7.22
C VAL A 59 -10.50 13.94 5.73
N ASN A 60 -10.28 12.69 5.31
CA ASN A 60 -10.38 12.28 3.91
C ASN A 60 -10.99 10.89 3.76
N THR A 61 -11.66 10.70 2.63
CA THR A 61 -12.16 9.40 2.18
C THR A 61 -11.71 9.17 0.74
N HIS A 62 -11.15 8.00 0.47
CA HIS A 62 -10.68 7.62 -0.87
C HIS A 62 -11.40 6.37 -1.36
N THR A 63 -11.87 6.43 -2.59
CA THR A 63 -12.45 5.28 -3.29
C THR A 63 -11.36 4.39 -3.89
N TYR A 64 -11.73 3.18 -4.31
CA TYR A 64 -10.81 2.29 -5.04
C TYR A 64 -10.31 2.92 -6.33
N ARG A 65 -11.19 3.59 -7.08
CA ARG A 65 -10.84 4.30 -8.31
C ARG A 65 -9.80 5.37 -8.07
N GLU A 66 -10.10 6.32 -7.17
CA GLU A 66 -9.20 7.45 -6.86
C GLU A 66 -7.84 6.95 -6.38
N THR A 67 -7.83 5.97 -5.47
CA THR A 67 -6.59 5.40 -4.94
C THR A 67 -5.76 4.76 -6.04
N ASN A 68 -6.39 3.99 -6.94
CA ASN A 68 -5.70 3.35 -8.05
C ASN A 68 -5.13 4.37 -9.05
N GLU A 69 -5.89 5.41 -9.39
CA GLU A 69 -5.43 6.47 -10.30
C GLU A 69 -4.28 7.27 -9.70
N TRP A 70 -4.34 7.62 -8.42
CA TRP A 70 -3.24 8.33 -7.76
C TRP A 70 -1.99 7.47 -7.66
N ALA A 71 -2.14 6.22 -7.27
CA ALA A 71 -1.01 5.30 -7.21
C ALA A 71 -0.36 5.08 -8.58
N ASN A 72 -1.15 5.03 -9.64
CA ASN A 72 -0.62 4.93 -11.01
C ASN A 72 0.18 6.18 -11.41
N ARG A 73 -0.33 7.38 -11.11
CA ARG A 73 0.39 8.63 -11.39
C ARG A 73 1.73 8.70 -10.65
N VAL A 74 1.71 8.38 -9.35
CA VAL A 74 2.93 8.39 -8.54
C VAL A 74 3.91 7.31 -9.00
N ALA A 75 3.44 6.10 -9.32
CA ALA A 75 4.29 5.02 -9.83
C ALA A 75 4.96 5.40 -11.16
N ASN A 76 4.20 6.01 -12.08
CA ASN A 76 4.73 6.48 -13.35
C ASN A 76 5.79 7.58 -13.13
N GLY A 77 5.56 8.53 -12.22
CA GLY A 77 6.56 9.54 -11.87
C GLY A 77 7.83 8.93 -11.26
N LEU A 78 7.70 7.95 -10.37
CA LEU A 78 8.86 7.22 -9.82
C LEU A 78 9.71 6.59 -10.92
N ILE A 79 9.06 6.00 -11.93
CA ILE A 79 9.76 5.35 -13.04
C ILE A 79 10.32 6.38 -14.03
N SER A 80 9.49 7.34 -14.49
CA SER A 80 9.86 8.25 -15.58
C SER A 80 10.79 9.36 -15.12
N ASP A 81 10.52 9.97 -13.98
CA ASP A 81 11.18 11.20 -13.55
C ASP A 81 12.37 10.91 -12.62
N PHE A 82 12.27 9.84 -11.81
CA PHE A 82 13.30 9.45 -10.86
C PHE A 82 14.07 8.19 -11.27
N GLY A 83 13.69 7.53 -12.36
CA GLY A 83 14.41 6.36 -12.90
C GLY A 83 14.36 5.11 -12.03
N VAL A 84 13.35 5.00 -11.14
CA VAL A 84 13.18 3.84 -10.25
C VAL A 84 12.98 2.57 -11.08
N LYS A 85 13.74 1.54 -10.75
CA LYS A 85 13.73 0.22 -11.42
C LYS A 85 13.19 -0.85 -10.48
N HIS A 86 12.83 -1.97 -11.08
CA HIS A 86 12.40 -3.16 -10.31
C HIS A 86 13.47 -3.56 -9.28
N GLY A 87 13.03 -3.71 -8.03
CA GLY A 87 13.88 -4.08 -6.91
C GLY A 87 14.59 -2.91 -6.22
N ASP A 88 14.53 -1.70 -6.75
CA ASP A 88 15.08 -0.51 -6.08
C ASP A 88 14.36 -0.26 -4.75
N ARG A 89 15.09 0.28 -3.78
CA ARG A 89 14.51 0.66 -2.48
C ARG A 89 14.07 2.12 -2.53
N VAL A 90 12.83 2.37 -2.11
CA VAL A 90 12.28 3.72 -2.03
C VAL A 90 11.88 4.01 -0.59
N GLY A 91 12.55 4.99 0.02
CA GLY A 91 12.27 5.44 1.39
C GLY A 91 10.95 6.20 1.48
N ILE A 92 10.15 5.91 2.50
CA ILE A 92 8.96 6.68 2.87
C ILE A 92 9.22 7.33 4.22
N TYR A 93 9.51 8.64 4.21
CA TYR A 93 9.81 9.44 5.39
C TYR A 93 8.73 10.50 5.59
N MET A 94 7.58 10.10 6.12
CA MET A 94 6.43 10.98 6.33
C MET A 94 5.51 10.46 7.43
N LEU A 95 4.58 11.31 7.86
CA LEU A 95 3.47 10.93 8.76
C LEU A 95 2.45 10.05 8.04
N ASN A 96 1.67 9.31 8.83
CA ASN A 96 0.51 8.59 8.32
C ASN A 96 -0.48 9.59 7.72
N SER A 97 -0.76 9.44 6.43
CA SER A 97 -1.63 10.31 5.66
C SER A 97 -2.17 9.55 4.44
N SER A 98 -3.01 10.21 3.65
CA SER A 98 -3.44 9.66 2.34
C SER A 98 -2.24 9.39 1.44
N GLU A 99 -1.30 10.32 1.40
CA GLU A 99 -0.08 10.24 0.57
C GLU A 99 0.79 9.06 0.99
N TYR A 100 0.85 8.75 2.30
CA TYR A 100 1.59 7.60 2.81
C TYR A 100 1.04 6.28 2.22
N VAL A 101 -0.28 6.09 2.28
CA VAL A 101 -0.94 4.89 1.73
C VAL A 101 -0.74 4.80 0.22
N ILE A 102 -0.91 5.91 -0.48
CA ILE A 102 -0.75 5.98 -1.93
C ILE A 102 0.70 5.72 -2.34
N SER A 103 1.68 6.24 -1.58
CA SER A 103 3.11 6.00 -1.83
C SER A 103 3.47 4.52 -1.70
N ILE A 104 2.97 3.83 -0.67
CA ILE A 104 3.15 2.38 -0.52
C ILE A 104 2.70 1.65 -1.78
N ILE A 105 1.48 1.90 -2.22
CA ILE A 105 0.89 1.22 -3.38
C ILE A 105 1.67 1.56 -4.65
N ALA A 106 2.04 2.83 -4.83
CA ALA A 106 2.77 3.30 -5.99
C ALA A 106 4.16 2.66 -6.10
N ILE A 107 4.89 2.54 -4.99
CA ILE A 107 6.20 1.89 -4.94
C ILE A 107 6.07 0.41 -5.37
N HIS A 108 5.04 -0.28 -4.87
CA HIS A 108 4.79 -1.66 -5.30
C HIS A 108 4.38 -1.76 -6.78
N LYS A 109 3.61 -0.79 -7.30
CA LYS A 109 3.27 -0.72 -8.74
C LYS A 109 4.49 -0.47 -9.61
N ALA A 110 5.46 0.29 -9.13
CA ALA A 110 6.75 0.50 -9.80
C ALA A 110 7.67 -0.73 -9.73
N GLY A 111 7.28 -1.80 -9.02
CA GLY A 111 8.11 -2.97 -8.81
C GLY A 111 9.24 -2.75 -7.82
N ALA A 112 9.20 -1.68 -7.05
CA ALA A 112 10.21 -1.31 -6.07
C ALA A 112 9.87 -1.82 -4.67
N VAL A 113 10.85 -1.73 -3.76
CA VAL A 113 10.75 -2.14 -2.36
C VAL A 113 10.54 -0.92 -1.48
N GLN A 114 9.44 -0.87 -0.75
CA GLN A 114 9.20 0.20 0.21
C GLN A 114 10.10 0.07 1.44
N VAL A 115 10.65 1.19 1.92
CA VAL A 115 11.41 1.29 3.16
C VAL A 115 10.76 2.35 4.05
N PRO A 116 9.84 1.97 4.94
CA PRO A 116 9.23 2.91 5.87
C PRO A 116 10.27 3.42 6.86
N ILE A 117 10.39 4.74 6.96
CA ILE A 117 11.32 5.41 7.88
C ILE A 117 10.50 6.17 8.91
N ASN A 118 10.79 5.93 10.20
CA ASN A 118 10.12 6.68 11.25
C ASN A 118 10.47 8.17 11.12
N LYS A 119 9.46 9.02 11.12
CA LYS A 119 9.61 10.49 11.03
C LYS A 119 10.50 11.11 12.11
N ASP A 120 10.69 10.41 13.23
CA ASP A 120 11.50 10.88 14.34
C ASP A 120 12.98 10.46 14.24
N GLU A 121 13.33 9.63 13.24
CA GLU A 121 14.72 9.26 12.98
C GLU A 121 15.50 10.48 12.48
N LYS A 122 16.69 10.70 13.04
CA LYS A 122 17.56 11.83 12.74
C LYS A 122 19.04 11.43 12.86
N GLY A 123 19.91 12.29 12.31
CA GLY A 123 21.35 12.13 12.44
C GLY A 123 21.85 10.78 11.95
N ASP A 124 22.76 10.17 12.71
CA ASP A 124 23.45 8.93 12.33
C ASP A 124 22.49 7.75 12.10
N ARG A 125 21.37 7.71 12.83
CA ARG A 125 20.38 6.66 12.64
C ARG A 125 19.67 6.78 11.28
N LEU A 126 19.29 7.98 10.90
CA LEU A 126 18.70 8.22 9.59
C LEU A 126 19.72 7.91 8.48
N ALA A 127 20.96 8.37 8.63
CA ALA A 127 22.03 8.12 7.68
C ALA A 127 22.35 6.62 7.52
N TYR A 128 22.14 5.81 8.56
CA TYR A 128 22.31 4.36 8.48
C TYR A 128 21.19 3.67 7.69
N ILE A 129 19.97 4.24 7.70
CA ILE A 129 18.80 3.65 7.01
C ILE A 129 18.81 3.95 5.52
N ILE A 130 19.29 5.13 5.14
CA ILE A 130 19.32 5.62 3.74
C ILE A 130 20.67 5.38 3.09
#